data_b3e2314796a5db657f47b68e9654af3d
#
_entry.id   b3e2314796a5db657f47b68e9654af3d
#
_cell.length_a   1.000
_cell.length_b   1.000
_cell.length_c   1.000
_cell.angle_alpha   90.00
_cell.angle_beta   90.00
_cell.angle_gamma   90.00
#
_symmetry.space_group_name_H-M   'P 1'
#
loop_
_entity.id
_entity.type
_entity.pdbx_description
1 polymer ?
#
loop_
_entity_poly.entity_id
_entity_poly.type
_entity_poly.pdbx_seq_one_letter_code
_entity_poly.pdbx_strand_id
1 'polypeptide(L)'
;MVRLLNQADWGEDRGRIQRLKGWVYYPLLLEAYDTLQEEALFPSAIHGPAHIHRVLLLSALVCQGEGVGERMVRQVFRAASYHDVGRTFDGYDVDHGARSALRLAELTGQTGEALQELQAAVTAHARPDREMEAVVASFHPQNLPRALELTRLLKDADNLDRVRLGDLDPRFLRHSSAKALTGFAERLFRRYPGEGSEGRPRGTKG
;
A
#
# COMPACT_ATOMS: atom_id res chain seq x y z
N MET A 1 6.50 12.78 1.39
CA MET A 1 5.85 12.52 0.08
C MET A 1 5.11 13.74 -0.48
N VAL A 2 4.26 14.44 0.26
CA VAL A 2 3.48 15.60 -0.24
C VAL A 2 4.37 16.69 -0.86
N ARG A 3 5.52 17.01 -0.23
CA ARG A 3 6.49 17.95 -0.80
C ARG A 3 7.00 17.49 -2.17
N LEU A 4 7.29 16.20 -2.34
CA LEU A 4 7.72 15.62 -3.62
C LEU A 4 6.62 15.77 -4.68
N LEU A 5 5.36 15.47 -4.34
CA LEU A 5 4.23 15.62 -5.25
C LEU A 5 4.07 17.04 -5.78
N ASN A 6 4.40 18.06 -4.95
CA ASN A 6 4.20 19.46 -5.28
C ASN A 6 5.40 20.12 -5.99
N GLN A 7 6.61 19.67 -5.75
CA GLN A 7 7.84 20.37 -6.17
C GLN A 7 8.67 19.61 -7.20
N ALA A 8 8.51 18.28 -7.32
CA ALA A 8 9.34 17.50 -8.23
C ALA A 8 8.95 17.71 -9.70
N ASP A 9 9.95 17.77 -10.57
CA ASP A 9 9.75 17.53 -11.99
C ASP A 9 9.53 16.03 -12.21
N TRP A 10 8.30 15.66 -12.58
CA TRP A 10 7.90 14.29 -12.80
C TRP A 10 8.26 13.74 -14.19
N GLY A 11 8.85 14.56 -15.09
CA GLY A 11 9.24 14.12 -16.43
C GLY A 11 8.08 13.46 -17.18
N GLU A 12 8.30 12.23 -17.65
CA GLU A 12 7.27 11.42 -18.34
C GLU A 12 6.02 11.12 -17.48
N ASP A 13 6.13 11.14 -16.16
CA ASP A 13 5.01 10.89 -15.25
C ASP A 13 4.19 12.14 -14.92
N ARG A 14 4.56 13.32 -15.43
CA ARG A 14 3.87 14.60 -15.16
C ARG A 14 2.36 14.51 -15.40
N GLY A 15 1.96 13.95 -16.55
CA GLY A 15 0.54 13.80 -16.90
C GLY A 15 -0.21 12.87 -15.93
N ARG A 16 0.44 11.82 -15.42
CA ARG A 16 -0.13 10.92 -14.42
C ARG A 16 -0.36 11.65 -13.09
N ILE A 17 0.63 12.37 -12.62
CA ILE A 17 0.53 13.14 -11.37
C ILE A 17 -0.47 14.27 -11.48
N GLN A 18 -0.58 14.93 -12.62
CA GLN A 18 -1.62 15.95 -12.85
C GLN A 18 -3.03 15.35 -12.79
N ARG A 19 -3.26 14.19 -13.44
CA ARG A 19 -4.55 13.49 -13.35
C ARG A 19 -4.86 13.06 -11.92
N LEU A 20 -3.87 12.59 -11.17
CA LEU A 20 -4.03 12.25 -9.75
C LEU A 20 -4.44 13.48 -8.94
N LYS A 21 -3.79 14.63 -9.14
CA LYS A 21 -4.14 15.90 -8.45
C LYS A 21 -5.54 16.40 -8.79
N GLY A 22 -6.03 16.11 -9.99
CA GLY A 22 -7.41 16.42 -10.42
C GLY A 22 -8.45 15.37 -10.00
N TRP A 23 -8.03 14.29 -9.37
CA TRP A 23 -8.94 13.24 -8.94
C TRP A 23 -9.77 13.69 -7.72
N VAL A 24 -11.09 13.44 -7.75
CA VAL A 24 -12.02 13.89 -6.70
C VAL A 24 -11.61 13.44 -5.29
N TYR A 25 -10.92 12.31 -5.17
CA TYR A 25 -10.44 11.76 -3.90
C TYR A 25 -8.97 12.09 -3.59
N TYR A 26 -8.31 12.94 -4.38
CA TYR A 26 -6.94 13.39 -4.07
C TYR A 26 -6.81 14.04 -2.69
N PRO A 27 -7.79 14.85 -2.19
CA PRO A 27 -7.75 15.36 -0.82
C PRO A 27 -7.65 14.27 0.25
N LEU A 28 -8.25 13.08 0.03
CA LEU A 28 -8.15 11.96 0.97
C LEU A 28 -6.74 11.37 1.04
N LEU A 29 -6.00 11.41 -0.08
CA LEU A 29 -4.59 11.02 -0.07
C LEU A 29 -3.74 12.00 0.75
N LEU A 30 -3.99 13.29 0.64
CA LEU A 30 -3.31 14.31 1.44
C LEU A 30 -3.64 14.16 2.93
N GLU A 31 -4.91 13.92 3.26
CA GLU A 31 -5.36 13.60 4.62
C GLU A 31 -4.63 12.37 5.17
N ALA A 32 -4.51 11.29 4.37
CA ALA A 32 -3.82 10.08 4.79
C ALA A 32 -2.33 10.31 5.08
N TYR A 33 -1.65 11.21 4.37
CA TYR A 33 -0.28 11.59 4.68
C TYR A 33 -0.18 12.48 5.92
N ASP A 34 -1.12 13.40 6.10
CA ASP A 34 -1.12 14.36 7.21
C ASP A 34 -1.44 13.69 8.55
N THR A 35 -2.29 12.68 8.52
CA THR A 35 -2.73 11.94 9.74
C THR A 35 -1.93 10.67 10.00
N LEU A 36 -0.92 10.36 9.19
CA LEU A 36 -0.09 9.16 9.36
C LEU A 36 0.74 9.27 10.65
N GLN A 37 0.56 8.34 11.56
CA GLN A 37 1.33 8.26 12.81
C GLN A 37 2.66 7.55 12.51
N GLU A 38 3.64 8.29 11.98
CA GLU A 38 4.92 7.72 11.55
C GLU A 38 5.70 7.06 12.69
N GLU A 39 5.52 7.51 13.93
CA GLU A 39 6.12 6.91 15.13
C GLU A 39 5.59 5.51 15.45
N ALA A 40 4.41 5.16 14.92
CA ALA A 40 3.84 3.82 15.06
C ALA A 40 4.38 2.82 14.02
N LEU A 41 5.01 3.31 12.96
CA LEU A 41 5.51 2.48 11.85
C LEU A 41 6.75 1.69 12.26
N PHE A 42 6.97 0.57 11.56
CA PHE A 42 8.19 -0.21 11.77
C PHE A 42 9.43 0.59 11.33
N PRO A 43 10.43 0.80 12.22
CA PRO A 43 11.60 1.63 11.92
C PRO A 43 12.61 0.87 11.03
N SER A 44 12.36 0.83 9.74
CA SER A 44 13.16 0.09 8.77
C SER A 44 13.40 0.90 7.50
N ALA A 45 14.56 0.72 6.88
CA ALA A 45 14.86 1.25 5.55
C ALA A 45 14.07 0.52 4.44
N ILE A 46 13.53 -0.66 4.71
CA ILE A 46 12.80 -1.50 3.75
C ILE A 46 11.28 -1.37 3.91
N HIS A 47 10.77 -1.52 5.15
CA HIS A 47 9.34 -1.57 5.48
C HIS A 47 8.87 -0.37 6.31
N GLY A 48 9.72 0.66 6.46
CA GLY A 48 9.43 1.85 7.27
C GLY A 48 8.67 2.95 6.50
N PRO A 49 8.74 4.20 7.02
CA PRO A 49 7.92 5.31 6.52
C PRO A 49 7.99 5.54 5.01
N ALA A 50 9.17 5.42 4.40
CA ALA A 50 9.31 5.65 2.97
C ALA A 50 8.56 4.61 2.12
N HIS A 51 8.53 3.34 2.54
CA HIS A 51 7.69 2.29 1.95
C HIS A 51 6.22 2.66 2.05
N ILE A 52 5.74 2.98 3.24
CA ILE A 52 4.34 3.36 3.47
C ILE A 52 3.94 4.56 2.61
N HIS A 53 4.78 5.57 2.51
CA HIS A 53 4.53 6.73 1.66
C HIS A 53 4.39 6.36 0.17
N ARG A 54 5.22 5.43 -0.34
CA ARG A 54 5.10 4.98 -1.73
C ARG A 54 3.86 4.12 -1.92
N VAL A 55 3.56 3.22 -0.98
CA VAL A 55 2.36 2.37 -1.05
C VAL A 55 1.08 3.22 -1.03
N LEU A 56 1.00 4.28 -0.24
CA LEU A 56 -0.13 5.24 -0.26
C LEU A 56 -0.30 5.88 -1.64
N LEU A 57 0.78 6.36 -2.27
CA LEU A 57 0.70 6.95 -3.61
C LEU A 57 0.29 5.91 -4.66
N LEU A 58 0.86 4.72 -4.60
CA LEU A 58 0.53 3.61 -5.51
C LEU A 58 -0.92 3.18 -5.33
N SER A 59 -1.40 3.09 -4.09
CA SER A 59 -2.82 2.82 -3.76
C SER A 59 -3.76 3.85 -4.40
N ALA A 60 -3.42 5.13 -4.33
CA ALA A 60 -4.23 6.18 -4.93
C ALA A 60 -4.30 6.03 -6.46
N LEU A 61 -3.19 5.71 -7.12
CA LEU A 61 -3.15 5.51 -8.55
C LEU A 61 -3.91 4.24 -8.99
N VAL A 62 -3.81 3.15 -8.22
CA VAL A 62 -4.59 1.93 -8.48
C VAL A 62 -6.08 2.20 -8.28
N CYS A 63 -6.48 2.81 -7.16
CA CYS A 63 -7.88 3.18 -6.90
C CYS A 63 -8.46 4.11 -7.98
N GLN A 64 -7.68 5.08 -8.44
CA GLN A 64 -8.08 5.97 -9.54
C GLN A 64 -8.28 5.18 -10.84
N GLY A 65 -7.36 4.26 -11.15
CA GLY A 65 -7.42 3.45 -12.36
C GLY A 65 -8.59 2.48 -12.39
N GLU A 66 -8.97 1.93 -11.24
CA GLU A 66 -10.11 1.01 -11.08
C GLU A 66 -11.44 1.75 -10.85
N GLY A 67 -11.43 3.07 -10.70
CA GLY A 67 -12.64 3.88 -10.55
C GLY A 67 -13.46 3.57 -9.29
N VAL A 68 -12.80 3.12 -8.21
CA VAL A 68 -13.49 2.76 -6.96
C VAL A 68 -14.05 3.97 -6.23
N GLY A 69 -15.15 3.78 -5.50
CA GLY A 69 -15.82 4.85 -4.77
C GLY A 69 -15.14 5.22 -3.46
N GLU A 70 -15.55 6.36 -2.89
CA GLU A 70 -14.95 7.01 -1.71
C GLU A 70 -14.75 6.06 -0.52
N ARG A 71 -15.78 5.26 -0.16
CA ARG A 71 -15.68 4.31 0.96
C ARG A 71 -14.48 3.36 0.78
N MET A 72 -14.31 2.82 -0.43
CA MET A 72 -13.20 1.92 -0.74
C MET A 72 -11.87 2.66 -0.67
N VAL A 73 -11.78 3.84 -1.26
CA VAL A 73 -10.56 4.68 -1.23
C VAL A 73 -10.10 4.95 0.21
N ARG A 74 -11.01 5.35 1.09
CA ARG A 74 -10.70 5.58 2.51
C ARG A 74 -10.19 4.32 3.20
N GLN A 75 -10.80 3.16 2.93
CA GLN A 75 -10.36 1.89 3.51
C GLN A 75 -9.00 1.45 2.97
N VAL A 76 -8.76 1.60 1.67
CA VAL A 76 -7.46 1.28 1.06
C VAL A 76 -6.35 2.16 1.65
N PHE A 77 -6.59 3.46 1.84
CA PHE A 77 -5.58 4.35 2.43
C PHE A 77 -5.29 4.00 3.88
N ARG A 78 -6.30 3.67 4.70
CA ARG A 78 -6.08 3.19 6.08
C ARG A 78 -5.29 1.88 6.10
N ALA A 79 -5.65 0.94 5.22
CA ALA A 79 -4.91 -0.31 5.08
C ALA A 79 -3.45 -0.05 4.68
N ALA A 80 -3.22 0.77 3.65
CA ALA A 80 -1.89 1.13 3.16
C ALA A 80 -1.04 1.83 4.22
N SER A 81 -1.65 2.71 5.04
CA SER A 81 -0.95 3.42 6.12
C SER A 81 -0.37 2.48 7.19
N TYR A 82 -1.05 1.37 7.49
CA TYR A 82 -0.74 0.59 8.69
C TYR A 82 -0.60 -0.92 8.47
N HIS A 83 -0.51 -1.39 7.20
CA HIS A 83 -0.42 -2.84 6.93
C HIS A 83 0.82 -3.50 7.54
N ASP A 84 1.92 -2.76 7.68
CA ASP A 84 3.22 -3.25 8.14
C ASP A 84 3.58 -2.88 9.60
N VAL A 85 2.67 -2.22 10.36
CA VAL A 85 2.96 -1.80 11.75
C VAL A 85 3.20 -2.95 12.73
N GLY A 86 2.82 -4.16 12.36
CA GLY A 86 3.04 -5.39 13.13
C GLY A 86 4.36 -6.09 12.83
N ARG A 87 5.21 -5.54 11.96
CA ARG A 87 6.54 -6.08 11.69
C ARG A 87 7.46 -5.93 12.89
N THR A 88 8.34 -6.92 13.08
CA THR A 88 9.38 -6.91 14.10
C THR A 88 10.78 -7.10 13.51
N PHE A 89 10.86 -7.47 12.21
CA PHE A 89 12.10 -7.62 11.44
C PHE A 89 11.81 -7.52 9.93
N ASP A 90 12.85 -7.35 9.12
CA ASP A 90 12.74 -7.14 7.66
C ASP A 90 12.63 -8.41 6.82
N GLY A 91 12.72 -9.60 7.44
CA GLY A 91 12.68 -10.89 6.75
C GLY A 91 11.27 -11.34 6.34
N TYR A 92 11.20 -12.57 5.82
CA TYR A 92 9.94 -13.21 5.49
C TYR A 92 9.12 -13.50 6.77
N ASP A 93 7.96 -12.89 6.86
CA ASP A 93 7.11 -12.89 8.04
C ASP A 93 5.64 -12.88 7.63
N VAL A 94 5.03 -14.05 7.59
CA VAL A 94 3.62 -14.22 7.19
C VAL A 94 2.62 -13.75 8.24
N ASP A 95 3.07 -13.55 9.47
CA ASP A 95 2.20 -13.21 10.59
C ASP A 95 2.17 -11.70 10.91
N HIS A 96 3.03 -10.89 10.24
CA HIS A 96 3.04 -9.44 10.48
C HIS A 96 1.69 -8.79 10.16
N GLY A 97 0.97 -9.26 9.12
CA GLY A 97 -0.35 -8.75 8.78
C GLY A 97 -1.37 -8.98 9.89
N ALA A 98 -1.37 -10.16 10.53
CA ALA A 98 -2.24 -10.43 11.68
C ALA A 98 -1.89 -9.56 12.89
N ARG A 99 -0.59 -9.36 13.17
CA ARG A 99 -0.16 -8.43 14.24
C ARG A 99 -0.52 -6.97 13.92
N SER A 100 -0.39 -6.56 12.65
CA SER A 100 -0.83 -5.23 12.22
C SER A 100 -2.32 -5.03 12.43
N ALA A 101 -3.13 -6.02 12.09
CA ALA A 101 -4.59 -5.98 12.20
C ALA A 101 -5.08 -5.71 13.64
N LEU A 102 -4.34 -6.19 14.66
CA LEU A 102 -4.67 -5.95 16.07
C LEU A 102 -4.54 -4.47 16.48
N ARG A 103 -3.73 -3.69 15.77
CA ARG A 103 -3.48 -2.28 16.08
C ARG A 103 -4.41 -1.32 15.33
N LEU A 104 -5.18 -1.80 14.35
CA LEU A 104 -5.93 -0.93 13.43
C LEU A 104 -7.06 -0.15 14.13
N ALA A 105 -7.71 -0.71 15.17
CA ALA A 105 -8.75 0.00 15.91
C ALA A 105 -8.18 1.29 16.55
N GLU A 106 -7.03 1.18 17.21
CA GLU A 106 -6.32 2.28 17.83
C GLU A 106 -5.84 3.31 16.79
N LEU A 107 -5.15 2.85 15.74
CA LEU A 107 -4.48 3.71 14.77
C LEU A 107 -5.45 4.42 13.81
N THR A 108 -6.63 3.83 13.57
CA THR A 108 -7.57 4.36 12.57
C THR A 108 -8.89 4.88 13.15
N GLY A 109 -9.16 4.62 14.43
CA GLY A 109 -10.43 4.93 15.07
C GLY A 109 -11.63 4.17 14.48
N GLN A 110 -11.40 3.14 13.64
CA GLN A 110 -12.47 2.37 13.01
C GLN A 110 -13.08 1.39 14.00
N THR A 111 -14.38 1.11 13.81
CA THR A 111 -15.15 0.14 14.59
C THR A 111 -16.10 -0.66 13.68
N GLY A 112 -16.71 -1.69 14.23
CA GLY A 112 -17.75 -2.47 13.54
C GLY A 112 -17.29 -3.08 12.24
N GLU A 113 -18.17 -3.09 11.23
CA GLU A 113 -17.92 -3.69 9.91
C GLU A 113 -16.69 -3.09 9.21
N ALA A 114 -16.52 -1.77 9.30
CA ALA A 114 -15.40 -1.09 8.64
C ALA A 114 -14.04 -1.53 9.21
N LEU A 115 -13.93 -1.72 10.52
CA LEU A 115 -12.74 -2.29 11.16
C LEU A 115 -12.54 -3.75 10.77
N GLN A 116 -13.61 -4.53 10.75
CA GLN A 116 -13.56 -5.96 10.43
C GLN A 116 -13.04 -6.20 9.00
N GLU A 117 -13.54 -5.43 8.01
CA GLU A 117 -13.04 -5.48 6.63
C GLU A 117 -11.57 -5.07 6.55
N LEU A 118 -11.18 -4.02 7.28
CA LEU A 118 -9.81 -3.53 7.33
C LEU A 118 -8.86 -4.57 7.94
N GLN A 119 -9.23 -5.18 9.05
CA GLN A 119 -8.45 -6.24 9.72
C GLN A 119 -8.31 -7.47 8.82
N ALA A 120 -9.39 -7.87 8.13
CA ALA A 120 -9.36 -8.97 7.18
C ALA A 120 -8.36 -8.70 6.04
N ALA A 121 -8.43 -7.52 5.43
CA ALA A 121 -7.55 -7.15 4.32
C ALA A 121 -6.08 -7.07 4.75
N VAL A 122 -5.80 -6.44 5.88
CA VAL A 122 -4.43 -6.30 6.41
C VAL A 122 -3.87 -7.66 6.87
N THR A 123 -4.70 -8.56 7.44
CA THR A 123 -4.24 -9.92 7.75
C THR A 123 -3.91 -10.70 6.47
N ALA A 124 -4.78 -10.62 5.46
CA ALA A 124 -4.64 -11.38 4.24
C ALA A 124 -3.53 -10.87 3.30
N HIS A 125 -3.10 -9.58 3.44
CA HIS A 125 -2.08 -9.04 2.53
C HIS A 125 -0.75 -9.79 2.63
N ALA A 126 -0.37 -10.24 3.82
CA ALA A 126 0.87 -10.98 4.08
C ALA A 126 0.80 -12.47 3.70
N ARG A 127 -0.37 -12.98 3.34
CA ARG A 127 -0.60 -14.39 3.02
C ARG A 127 -0.51 -14.67 1.51
N PRO A 128 -0.13 -15.90 1.11
CA PRO A 128 -0.20 -16.31 -0.28
C PRO A 128 -1.62 -16.13 -0.86
N ASP A 129 -1.72 -15.86 -2.16
CA ASP A 129 -3.01 -15.61 -2.82
C ASP A 129 -4.00 -16.77 -2.71
N ARG A 130 -3.52 -18.01 -2.69
CA ARG A 130 -4.36 -19.20 -2.50
C ARG A 130 -5.07 -19.23 -1.14
N GLU A 131 -4.57 -18.49 -0.16
CA GLU A 131 -5.12 -18.41 1.21
C GLU A 131 -5.99 -17.16 1.42
N MET A 132 -5.90 -16.19 0.51
CA MET A 132 -6.51 -14.87 0.67
C MET A 132 -8.01 -14.93 0.98
N GLU A 133 -8.76 -15.68 0.18
CA GLU A 133 -10.22 -15.76 0.35
C GLU A 133 -10.60 -16.41 1.69
N ALA A 134 -9.95 -17.51 2.05
CA ALA A 134 -10.21 -18.19 3.32
C ALA A 134 -9.88 -17.29 4.52
N VAL A 135 -8.76 -16.56 4.46
CA VAL A 135 -8.37 -15.61 5.52
C VAL A 135 -9.38 -14.48 5.62
N VAL A 136 -9.78 -13.86 4.51
CA VAL A 136 -10.77 -12.78 4.53
C VAL A 136 -12.11 -13.27 5.05
N ALA A 137 -12.57 -14.45 4.60
CA ALA A 137 -13.85 -15.05 5.03
C ALA A 137 -13.86 -15.38 6.53
N SER A 138 -12.72 -15.74 7.14
CA SER A 138 -12.62 -16.03 8.57
C SER A 138 -12.93 -14.85 9.49
N PHE A 139 -12.89 -13.63 8.95
CA PHE A 139 -13.33 -12.42 9.65
C PHE A 139 -14.84 -12.17 9.57
N HIS A 140 -15.59 -13.01 8.84
CA HIS A 140 -17.05 -12.90 8.67
C HIS A 140 -17.54 -11.50 8.23
N PRO A 141 -16.91 -10.86 7.20
CA PRO A 141 -17.35 -9.54 6.76
C PRO A 141 -18.76 -9.61 6.20
N GLN A 142 -19.60 -8.59 6.48
CA GLN A 142 -20.96 -8.53 5.93
C GLN A 142 -20.99 -8.49 4.40
N ASN A 143 -19.91 -7.98 3.77
CA ASN A 143 -19.75 -7.96 2.32
C ASN A 143 -18.40 -8.57 1.94
N LEU A 144 -18.36 -9.88 1.78
CA LEU A 144 -17.16 -10.61 1.40
C LEU A 144 -16.54 -10.12 0.07
N PRO A 145 -17.29 -9.90 -1.02
CA PRO A 145 -16.73 -9.34 -2.25
C PRO A 145 -16.01 -8.01 -2.04
N ARG A 146 -16.55 -7.10 -1.22
CA ARG A 146 -15.93 -5.81 -0.93
C ARG A 146 -14.65 -5.96 -0.10
N ALA A 147 -14.64 -6.84 0.90
CA ALA A 147 -13.45 -7.11 1.71
C ALA A 147 -12.34 -7.76 0.87
N LEU A 148 -12.69 -8.66 -0.05
CA LEU A 148 -11.75 -9.24 -1.00
C LEU A 148 -11.18 -8.18 -1.96
N GLU A 149 -12.01 -7.27 -2.43
CA GLU A 149 -11.55 -6.18 -3.32
C GLU A 149 -10.60 -5.23 -2.58
N LEU A 150 -10.92 -4.84 -1.35
CA LEU A 150 -10.02 -4.08 -0.48
C LEU A 150 -8.64 -4.77 -0.34
N THR A 151 -8.67 -6.09 -0.13
CA THR A 151 -7.46 -6.90 0.00
C THR A 151 -6.64 -6.90 -1.30
N ARG A 152 -7.28 -7.05 -2.46
CA ARG A 152 -6.61 -7.06 -3.77
C ARG A 152 -5.96 -5.72 -4.08
N LEU A 153 -6.66 -4.62 -3.81
CA LEU A 153 -6.14 -3.26 -4.02
C LEU A 153 -4.91 -3.00 -3.14
N LEU A 154 -4.97 -3.38 -1.85
CA LEU A 154 -3.85 -3.27 -0.93
C LEU A 154 -2.65 -4.10 -1.40
N LYS A 155 -2.89 -5.39 -1.72
CA LYS A 155 -1.82 -6.30 -2.18
C LYS A 155 -1.17 -5.81 -3.48
N ASP A 156 -1.92 -5.21 -4.39
CA ASP A 156 -1.37 -4.68 -5.63
C ASP A 156 -0.48 -3.46 -5.36
N ALA A 157 -0.91 -2.55 -4.49
CA ALA A 157 -0.12 -1.38 -4.14
C ALA A 157 1.18 -1.74 -3.40
N ASP A 158 1.12 -2.68 -2.45
CA ASP A 158 2.30 -3.18 -1.75
C ASP A 158 3.23 -3.97 -2.69
N ASN A 159 2.66 -4.85 -3.54
CA ASN A 159 3.45 -5.59 -4.53
C ASN A 159 4.13 -4.68 -5.56
N LEU A 160 3.53 -3.57 -5.96
CA LEU A 160 4.19 -2.58 -6.82
C LEU A 160 5.46 -2.02 -6.17
N ASP A 161 5.46 -1.82 -4.85
CA ASP A 161 6.64 -1.32 -4.14
C ASP A 161 7.72 -2.39 -3.89
N ARG A 162 7.50 -3.65 -4.31
CA ARG A 162 8.55 -4.69 -4.31
C ARG A 162 9.74 -4.35 -5.20
N VAL A 163 9.64 -3.29 -6.01
CA VAL A 163 10.80 -2.67 -6.68
C VAL A 163 11.93 -2.35 -5.69
N ARG A 164 11.62 -2.07 -4.41
CA ARG A 164 12.59 -1.86 -3.32
C ARG A 164 13.42 -3.12 -3.01
N LEU A 165 12.85 -4.29 -3.30
CA LEU A 165 13.49 -5.59 -3.09
C LEU A 165 14.16 -6.12 -4.37
N GLY A 166 13.88 -5.51 -5.52
CA GLY A 166 14.37 -5.95 -6.82
C GLY A 166 13.65 -7.19 -7.39
N ASP A 167 12.48 -7.53 -6.85
CA ASP A 167 11.73 -8.74 -7.18
C ASP A 167 10.26 -8.49 -7.56
N LEU A 168 9.93 -7.28 -8.02
CA LEU A 168 8.61 -7.01 -8.57
C LEU A 168 8.31 -7.95 -9.75
N ASP A 169 7.27 -8.75 -9.61
CA ASP A 169 6.77 -9.61 -10.68
C ASP A 169 5.31 -9.23 -11.03
N PRO A 170 5.07 -8.69 -12.25
CA PRO A 170 3.72 -8.26 -12.67
C PRO A 170 2.67 -9.37 -12.69
N ARG A 171 3.07 -10.65 -12.68
CA ARG A 171 2.16 -11.79 -12.60
C ARG A 171 1.39 -11.85 -11.29
N PHE A 172 1.93 -11.25 -10.22
CA PHE A 172 1.27 -11.16 -8.92
C PHE A 172 0.42 -9.90 -8.75
N LEU A 173 0.32 -9.05 -9.78
CA LEU A 173 -0.61 -7.91 -9.79
C LEU A 173 -1.95 -8.36 -10.37
N ARG A 174 -3.03 -8.01 -9.72
CA ARG A 174 -4.38 -8.49 -10.03
C ARG A 174 -5.11 -7.54 -10.96
N HIS A 175 -4.99 -6.23 -10.71
CA HIS A 175 -5.66 -5.20 -11.48
C HIS A 175 -4.84 -4.74 -12.70
N SER A 176 -5.52 -4.42 -13.78
CA SER A 176 -4.88 -3.89 -14.99
C SER A 176 -4.23 -2.54 -14.75
N SER A 177 -4.84 -1.70 -13.93
CA SER A 177 -4.27 -0.43 -13.49
C SER A 177 -2.93 -0.62 -12.76
N ALA A 178 -2.84 -1.60 -11.86
CA ALA A 178 -1.60 -1.93 -11.16
C ALA A 178 -0.51 -2.41 -12.14
N LYS A 179 -0.85 -3.31 -13.07
CA LYS A 179 0.09 -3.78 -14.10
C LYS A 179 0.67 -2.64 -14.94
N ALA A 180 -0.15 -1.61 -15.23
CA ALA A 180 0.28 -0.43 -15.98
C ALA A 180 1.18 0.54 -15.16
N LEU A 181 1.36 0.28 -13.86
CA LEU A 181 2.15 1.12 -12.95
C LEU A 181 3.56 0.59 -12.66
N THR A 182 3.96 -0.57 -13.18
CA THR A 182 5.25 -1.19 -12.87
C THR A 182 6.44 -0.26 -13.14
N GLY A 183 6.52 0.33 -14.33
CA GLY A 183 7.57 1.31 -14.66
C GLY A 183 7.49 2.59 -13.83
N PHE A 184 6.29 3.02 -13.46
CA PHE A 184 6.13 4.16 -12.54
C PHE A 184 6.65 3.82 -11.13
N ALA A 185 6.36 2.64 -10.60
CA ALA A 185 6.83 2.19 -9.29
C ALA A 185 8.37 2.19 -9.21
N GLU A 186 9.07 1.73 -10.27
CA GLU A 186 10.52 1.79 -10.36
C GLU A 186 11.05 3.24 -10.32
N ARG A 187 10.43 4.16 -11.08
CA ARG A 187 10.83 5.57 -11.10
C ARG A 187 10.51 6.26 -9.76
N LEU A 188 9.38 5.92 -9.15
CA LEU A 188 9.00 6.42 -7.83
C LEU A 188 10.02 5.99 -6.76
N PHE A 189 10.42 4.72 -6.75
CA PHE A 189 11.45 4.23 -5.82
C PHE A 189 12.79 4.96 -6.00
N ARG A 190 13.23 5.19 -7.26
CA ARG A 190 14.45 5.96 -7.51
C ARG A 190 14.38 7.42 -7.03
N ARG A 191 13.18 8.03 -7.05
CA ARG A 191 12.95 9.41 -6.59
C ARG A 191 12.80 9.53 -5.07
N TYR A 192 12.29 8.48 -4.46
CA TYR A 192 11.98 8.43 -3.03
C TYR A 192 12.40 7.08 -2.43
N PRO A 193 13.71 6.81 -2.36
CA PRO A 193 14.22 5.50 -1.97
C PRO A 193 14.04 5.20 -0.47
N GLY A 194 14.01 6.22 0.38
CA GLY A 194 14.04 6.11 1.84
C GLY A 194 15.43 6.26 2.42
N GLU A 195 15.50 6.54 3.70
CA GLU A 195 16.77 6.70 4.43
C GLU A 195 17.52 5.38 4.50
N GLY A 196 18.83 5.39 4.23
CA GLY A 196 19.69 4.19 4.30
C GLY A 196 19.68 3.30 3.05
N SER A 197 18.95 3.65 1.98
CA SER A 197 18.97 2.88 0.72
C SER A 197 20.16 3.24 -0.19
N GLU A 198 20.94 4.26 0.13
CA GLU A 198 22.16 4.62 -0.58
C GLU A 198 23.26 3.61 -0.24
N GLY A 199 23.46 2.61 -1.11
CA GLY A 199 24.60 1.69 -0.98
C GLY A 199 24.33 0.22 -1.24
N ARG A 200 23.14 -0.20 -1.63
CA ARG A 200 22.95 -1.60 -2.05
C ARG A 200 23.42 -1.77 -3.50
N PRO A 201 24.46 -2.60 -3.76
CA PRO A 201 24.83 -2.94 -5.12
C PRO A 201 23.65 -3.68 -5.78
N ARG A 202 23.36 -3.32 -7.04
CA ARG A 202 22.43 -4.07 -7.87
C ARG A 202 22.86 -5.52 -7.89
N GLY A 203 22.06 -6.40 -7.32
CA GLY A 203 22.34 -7.83 -7.36
C GLY A 203 22.53 -8.28 -8.79
N THR A 204 23.76 -8.64 -9.15
CA THR A 204 24.04 -9.41 -10.34
C THR A 204 23.37 -10.76 -10.16
N LYS A 205 22.35 -11.00 -11.00
CA LYS A 205 21.78 -12.34 -11.14
C LYS A 205 22.90 -13.28 -11.57
N GLY A 206 23.34 -14.18 -10.69
CA GLY A 206 24.05 -15.39 -11.00
C GLY A 206 23.02 -16.49 -11.25
#